data_75400f9a00a3e0b4c573ae1c9c32f6c1
#
_entry.id   75400f9a00a3e0b4c573ae1c9c32f6c1
#
_cell.length_a   1.000
_cell.length_b   1.000
_cell.length_c   1.000
_cell.angle_alpha   90.00
_cell.angle_beta   90.00
_cell.angle_gamma   90.00
#
_symmetry.space_group_name_H-M   'P 1'
#
loop_
_entity.id
_entity.type
_entity.pdbx_description
1 polymer ?
#
loop_
_entity_poly.entity_id
_entity_poly.type
_entity_poly.pdbx_seq_one_letter_code
_entity_poly.pdbx_strand_id
1 'polypeptide(L)'
;SRSKLRLRDFVIQRFQQEQQDVILKPLDGMGGASIYRVNPNDPNLSVILETVSEEETRMVMAQQFIPEISRGDKRVLLIDGEAVPYALARVPASGETRGNLAAGGTGTGVELSERDQWICEQVGPALKQQGILFAGIDIIGDYLTEINITSPTCIRELDQIYSLDIAGDLMRCIEQHLK
;
A
#
# COMPACT_ATOMS: atom_id res chain seq x y z
N SER A 1 -2.18 8.82 14.21
CA SER A 1 -2.31 9.99 15.10
C SER A 1 -2.29 11.27 14.30
N ARG A 2 -2.90 12.36 14.82
CA ARG A 2 -2.66 13.72 14.30
C ARG A 2 -1.65 14.50 15.17
N SER A 3 -1.37 14.05 16.38
CA SER A 3 -0.45 14.75 17.30
C SER A 3 1.00 14.66 16.84
N LYS A 4 1.63 15.79 16.59
CA LYS A 4 3.05 15.94 16.22
C LYS A 4 3.96 15.32 17.28
N LEU A 5 3.63 15.48 18.55
CA LEU A 5 4.39 14.91 19.67
C LEU A 5 4.38 13.38 19.60
N ARG A 6 3.20 12.75 19.48
CA ARG A 6 3.08 11.29 19.41
C ARG A 6 3.76 10.70 18.16
N LEU A 7 3.68 11.39 17.03
CA LEU A 7 4.36 10.97 15.79
C LEU A 7 5.86 11.04 15.95
N ARG A 8 6.39 12.12 16.56
CA ARG A 8 7.82 12.28 16.89
C ARG A 8 8.31 11.19 17.84
N ASP A 9 7.57 10.93 18.92
CA ASP A 9 7.91 9.89 19.89
C ASP A 9 8.01 8.52 19.23
N PHE A 10 7.10 8.20 18.31
CA PHE A 10 7.14 6.97 17.54
C PHE A 10 8.39 6.88 16.66
N VAL A 11 8.77 7.96 15.96
CA VAL A 11 10.00 8.03 15.14
C VAL A 11 11.24 7.78 16.00
N ILE A 12 11.33 8.45 17.16
CA ILE A 12 12.45 8.29 18.08
C ILE A 12 12.52 6.86 18.62
N GLN A 13 11.39 6.32 19.08
CA GLN A 13 11.32 4.99 19.67
C GLN A 13 11.74 3.90 18.67
N ARG A 14 11.24 3.94 17.43
CA ARG A 14 11.60 2.97 16.40
C ARG A 14 13.08 3.04 16.03
N PHE A 15 13.62 4.23 15.89
CA PHE A 15 15.04 4.39 15.60
C PHE A 15 15.93 3.90 16.76
N GLN A 16 15.57 4.15 18.00
CA GLN A 16 16.32 3.68 19.17
C GLN A 16 16.29 2.18 19.32
N GLN A 17 15.17 1.53 19.05
CA GLN A 17 14.99 0.09 19.24
C GLN A 17 15.58 -0.73 18.10
N GLU A 18 15.42 -0.31 16.86
CA GLU A 18 15.68 -1.13 15.67
C GLU A 18 16.60 -0.45 14.65
N GLN A 19 17.07 0.79 14.90
CA GLN A 19 17.85 1.61 13.96
C GLN A 19 17.15 1.80 12.61
N GLN A 20 15.81 1.84 12.63
CA GLN A 20 15.00 1.89 11.43
C GLN A 20 14.35 3.25 11.23
N ASP A 21 14.30 3.67 9.97
CA ASP A 21 13.55 4.83 9.54
C ASP A 21 12.03 4.56 9.63
N VAL A 22 11.27 5.62 9.63
CA VAL A 22 9.80 5.60 9.68
C VAL A 22 9.23 6.24 8.42
N ILE A 23 8.15 5.68 7.91
CA ILE A 23 7.32 6.29 6.89
C ILE A 23 6.18 7.05 7.58
N LEU A 24 6.05 8.33 7.24
CA LEU A 24 4.90 9.16 7.59
C LEU A 24 4.06 9.39 6.34
N LYS A 25 2.75 9.12 6.42
CA LYS A 25 1.82 9.35 5.31
C LYS A 25 0.43 9.73 5.82
N PRO A 26 -0.33 10.58 5.11
CA PRO A 26 -1.73 10.83 5.43
C PRO A 26 -2.57 9.56 5.19
N LEU A 27 -3.67 9.38 5.95
CA LEU A 27 -4.57 8.23 5.77
C LEU A 27 -5.45 8.33 4.53
N ASP A 28 -5.72 9.55 4.09
CA ASP A 28 -6.60 9.91 2.98
C ASP A 28 -5.83 10.31 1.70
N GLY A 29 -4.51 10.05 1.67
CA GLY A 29 -3.64 10.30 0.52
C GLY A 29 -3.83 9.26 -0.59
N MET A 30 -3.46 9.64 -1.82
CA MET A 30 -3.42 8.75 -2.98
C MET A 30 -2.18 9.00 -3.85
N GLY A 31 -1.82 8.00 -4.67
CA GLY A 31 -0.75 8.16 -5.68
C GLY A 31 0.66 8.39 -5.10
N GLY A 32 0.88 8.14 -3.82
CA GLY A 32 2.16 8.34 -3.16
C GLY A 32 2.44 9.79 -2.75
N ALA A 33 1.43 10.67 -2.79
CA ALA A 33 1.58 12.06 -2.35
C ALA A 33 1.80 12.16 -0.83
N SER A 34 2.68 13.07 -0.41
CA SER A 34 2.98 13.35 1.01
C SER A 34 3.45 12.14 1.81
N ILE A 35 4.21 11.25 1.17
CA ILE A 35 4.90 10.14 1.84
C ILE A 35 6.33 10.58 2.15
N TYR A 36 6.71 10.54 3.42
CA TYR A 36 8.03 10.95 3.90
C TYR A 36 8.71 9.79 4.60
N ARG A 37 9.96 9.51 4.21
CA ARG A 37 10.86 8.64 4.97
C ARG A 37 11.68 9.52 5.90
N VAL A 38 11.59 9.29 7.21
CA VAL A 38 12.21 10.13 8.23
C VAL A 38 12.91 9.31 9.32
N ASN A 39 13.86 9.94 10.00
CA ASN A 39 14.43 9.44 11.24
C ASN A 39 14.67 10.64 12.21
N PRO A 40 15.08 10.40 13.48
CA PRO A 40 15.25 11.47 14.47
C PRO A 40 16.31 12.51 14.10
N ASN A 41 17.25 12.16 13.22
CA ASN A 41 18.36 13.03 12.81
C ASN A 41 18.01 13.88 11.58
N ASP A 42 16.81 13.71 11.01
CA ASP A 42 16.36 14.54 9.89
C ASP A 42 16.17 15.99 10.36
N PRO A 43 16.91 16.96 9.81
CA PRO A 43 16.79 18.36 10.21
C PRO A 43 15.41 18.96 9.90
N ASN A 44 14.66 18.33 8.97
CA ASN A 44 13.33 18.78 8.57
C ASN A 44 12.20 18.04 9.30
N LEU A 45 12.51 17.13 10.23
CA LEU A 45 11.48 16.30 10.89
C LEU A 45 10.33 17.12 11.45
N SER A 46 10.61 18.27 12.08
CA SER A 46 9.57 19.14 12.65
C SER A 46 8.64 19.69 11.57
N VAL A 47 9.20 20.23 10.49
CA VAL A 47 8.44 20.78 9.35
C VAL A 47 7.65 19.69 8.62
N ILE A 48 8.23 18.49 8.49
CA ILE A 48 7.53 17.34 7.89
C ILE A 48 6.32 16.97 8.75
N LEU A 49 6.46 16.89 10.07
CA LEU A 49 5.35 16.59 10.98
C LEU A 49 4.24 17.65 10.91
N GLU A 50 4.59 18.93 10.83
CA GLU A 50 3.63 20.04 10.65
C GLU A 50 2.88 19.90 9.32
N THR A 51 3.62 19.69 8.24
CA THR A 51 3.06 19.58 6.89
C THR A 51 2.16 18.36 6.73
N VAL A 52 2.61 17.16 7.13
CA VAL A 52 1.85 15.92 6.91
C VAL A 52 0.60 15.83 7.79
N SER A 53 0.64 16.46 8.99
CA SER A 53 -0.50 16.52 9.90
C SER A 53 -1.41 17.72 9.68
N GLU A 54 -1.06 18.61 8.75
CA GLU A 54 -1.75 19.89 8.53
C GLU A 54 -2.00 20.60 9.86
N GLU A 55 -0.91 20.85 10.60
CA GLU A 55 -0.93 21.47 11.92
C GLU A 55 -1.87 20.74 12.92
N GLU A 56 -1.75 19.40 12.97
CA GLU A 56 -2.52 18.51 13.84
C GLU A 56 -4.03 18.42 13.53
N THR A 57 -4.45 18.83 12.33
CA THR A 57 -5.84 18.68 11.88
C THR A 57 -6.07 17.38 11.13
N ARG A 58 -5.04 16.85 10.45
CA ARG A 58 -5.11 15.65 9.60
C ARG A 58 -4.54 14.41 10.28
N MET A 59 -5.20 13.26 10.08
CA MET A 59 -4.71 11.98 10.58
C MET A 59 -3.53 11.48 9.75
N VAL A 60 -2.46 11.11 10.45
CA VAL A 60 -1.21 10.59 9.88
C VAL A 60 -0.97 9.16 10.35
N MET A 61 -0.58 8.30 9.44
CA MET A 61 -0.02 7.00 9.73
C MET A 61 1.50 7.11 9.85
N ALA A 62 2.05 6.54 10.92
CA ALA A 62 3.47 6.31 11.08
C ALA A 62 3.72 4.81 11.03
N GLN A 63 4.56 4.36 10.11
CA GLN A 63 4.91 2.95 9.89
C GLN A 63 6.43 2.81 9.87
N GLN A 64 6.89 1.64 10.27
CA GLN A 64 8.28 1.24 10.04
C GLN A 64 8.60 1.24 8.54
N PHE A 65 9.75 1.76 8.16
CA PHE A 65 10.24 1.64 6.77
C PHE A 65 10.60 0.19 6.46
N ILE A 66 10.12 -0.31 5.34
CA ILE A 66 10.39 -1.67 4.86
C ILE A 66 11.40 -1.58 3.70
N PRO A 67 12.67 -1.99 3.89
CA PRO A 67 13.71 -1.85 2.87
C PRO A 67 13.43 -2.61 1.57
N GLU A 68 12.62 -3.67 1.65
CA GLU A 68 12.18 -4.49 0.53
C GLU A 68 11.40 -3.72 -0.54
N ILE A 69 10.98 -2.47 -0.26
CA ILE A 69 10.41 -1.57 -1.27
C ILE A 69 11.31 -1.42 -2.50
N SER A 70 12.63 -1.58 -2.34
CA SER A 70 13.58 -1.56 -3.45
C SER A 70 13.33 -2.67 -4.49
N ARG A 71 12.68 -3.76 -4.10
CA ARG A 71 12.25 -4.87 -4.98
C ARG A 71 10.84 -4.70 -5.51
N GLY A 72 10.14 -3.66 -5.09
CA GLY A 72 8.80 -3.31 -5.48
C GLY A 72 7.77 -3.47 -4.36
N ASP A 73 6.71 -2.71 -4.56
CA ASP A 73 5.46 -2.75 -3.82
C ASP A 73 4.47 -3.57 -4.67
N LYS A 74 4.08 -4.74 -4.20
CA LYS A 74 3.22 -5.67 -4.93
C LYS A 74 1.75 -5.29 -4.75
N ARG A 75 1.06 -4.89 -5.84
CA ARG A 75 -0.40 -4.76 -5.89
C ARG A 75 -1.04 -6.09 -6.21
N VAL A 76 -1.80 -6.66 -5.27
CA VAL A 76 -2.68 -7.81 -5.49
C VAL A 76 -4.11 -7.33 -5.58
N LEU A 77 -4.85 -7.77 -6.59
CA LEU A 77 -6.28 -7.47 -6.73
C LEU A 77 -7.10 -8.61 -6.14
N LEU A 78 -8.18 -8.26 -5.44
CA LEU A 78 -9.13 -9.22 -4.86
C LEU A 78 -10.53 -8.95 -5.41
N ILE A 79 -11.22 -10.02 -5.81
CA ILE A 79 -12.63 -10.00 -6.23
C ILE A 79 -13.40 -10.90 -5.27
N ASP A 80 -14.43 -10.37 -4.60
CA ASP A 80 -15.25 -11.05 -3.60
C ASP A 80 -14.41 -11.78 -2.52
N GLY A 81 -13.28 -11.16 -2.13
CA GLY A 81 -12.33 -11.69 -1.17
C GLY A 81 -11.30 -12.68 -1.70
N GLU A 82 -11.40 -13.10 -2.97
CA GLU A 82 -10.48 -14.03 -3.62
C GLU A 82 -9.41 -13.28 -4.41
N ALA A 83 -8.14 -13.65 -4.23
CA ALA A 83 -7.03 -13.01 -4.92
C ALA A 83 -6.96 -13.44 -6.40
N VAL A 84 -6.73 -12.46 -7.28
CA VAL A 84 -6.24 -12.72 -8.64
C VAL A 84 -4.87 -13.41 -8.54
N PRO A 85 -4.56 -14.43 -9.38
CA PRO A 85 -3.39 -15.29 -9.17
C PRO A 85 -2.02 -14.62 -9.36
N TYR A 86 -2.00 -13.36 -9.79
CA TYR A 86 -0.77 -12.61 -10.04
C TYR A 86 -0.84 -11.22 -9.38
N ALA A 87 0.33 -10.66 -9.10
CA ALA A 87 0.49 -9.30 -8.61
C ALA A 87 1.28 -8.44 -9.58
N LEU A 88 1.10 -7.12 -9.49
CA LEU A 88 1.96 -6.15 -10.15
C LEU A 88 2.96 -5.59 -9.14
N ALA A 89 4.23 -5.98 -9.25
CA ALA A 89 5.32 -5.37 -8.50
C ALA A 89 5.66 -4.00 -9.12
N ARG A 90 5.47 -2.94 -8.33
CA ARG A 90 5.73 -1.55 -8.74
C ARG A 90 7.05 -1.12 -8.15
N VAL A 91 8.11 -1.17 -8.95
CA VAL A 91 9.48 -0.87 -8.53
C VAL A 91 9.71 0.64 -8.59
N PRO A 92 10.18 1.28 -7.49
CA PRO A 92 10.50 2.70 -7.49
C PRO A 92 11.54 3.07 -8.55
N ALA A 93 11.44 4.28 -9.10
CA ALA A 93 12.47 4.85 -9.94
C ALA A 93 13.77 5.08 -9.13
N SER A 94 14.90 5.18 -9.80
CA SER A 94 16.20 5.44 -9.14
C SER A 94 16.14 6.72 -8.30
N GLY A 95 16.52 6.61 -7.03
CA GLY A 95 16.49 7.73 -6.08
C GLY A 95 15.10 8.00 -5.44
N GLU A 96 14.09 7.21 -5.78
CA GLU A 96 12.72 7.32 -5.23
C GLU A 96 12.44 6.16 -4.26
N THR A 97 11.55 6.39 -3.29
CA THR A 97 11.09 5.36 -2.34
C THR A 97 9.63 4.95 -2.57
N ARG A 98 8.94 5.59 -3.52
CA ARG A 98 7.53 5.32 -3.84
C ARG A 98 7.43 4.41 -5.06
N GLY A 99 6.80 3.24 -4.90
CA GLY A 99 6.55 2.28 -5.99
C GLY A 99 5.39 2.65 -6.91
N ASN A 100 4.58 3.66 -6.56
CA ASN A 100 3.38 4.04 -7.32
C ASN A 100 3.71 4.34 -8.79
N LEU A 101 2.97 3.75 -9.73
CA LEU A 101 3.13 4.02 -11.18
C LEU A 101 2.98 5.52 -11.49
N ALA A 102 2.05 6.20 -10.81
CA ALA A 102 1.85 7.64 -10.94
C ALA A 102 3.07 8.48 -10.50
N ALA A 103 3.96 7.91 -9.66
CA ALA A 103 5.21 8.52 -9.24
C ALA A 103 6.42 8.09 -10.10
N GLY A 104 6.18 7.45 -11.24
CA GLY A 104 7.23 7.00 -12.17
C GLY A 104 7.77 5.59 -11.89
N GLY A 105 7.11 4.83 -11.03
CA GLY A 105 7.46 3.42 -10.81
C GLY A 105 7.24 2.56 -12.06
N THR A 106 8.00 1.48 -12.18
CA THR A 106 7.86 0.48 -13.25
C THR A 106 7.09 -0.72 -12.76
N GLY A 107 6.03 -1.11 -13.49
CA GLY A 107 5.22 -2.28 -13.17
C GLY A 107 5.77 -3.56 -13.83
N THR A 108 5.97 -4.61 -13.03
CA THR A 108 6.34 -5.95 -13.50
C THR A 108 5.40 -6.97 -12.90
N GLY A 109 4.87 -7.88 -13.74
CA GLY A 109 4.05 -8.98 -13.28
C GLY A 109 4.86 -10.00 -12.47
N VAL A 110 4.29 -10.47 -11.37
CA VAL A 110 4.92 -11.48 -10.50
C VAL A 110 3.86 -12.49 -10.01
N GLU A 111 4.29 -13.72 -9.75
CA GLU A 111 3.47 -14.72 -9.07
C GLU A 111 3.32 -14.37 -7.59
N LEU A 112 2.23 -14.79 -6.97
CA LEU A 112 2.04 -14.66 -5.54
C LEU A 112 2.92 -15.67 -4.80
N SER A 113 3.74 -15.18 -3.87
CA SER A 113 4.46 -16.06 -2.93
C SER A 113 3.47 -16.69 -1.94
N GLU A 114 3.90 -17.75 -1.24
CA GLU A 114 3.11 -18.35 -0.16
C GLU A 114 2.70 -17.31 0.90
N ARG A 115 3.59 -16.35 1.17
CA ARG A 115 3.28 -15.26 2.12
C ARG A 115 2.24 -14.29 1.59
N ASP A 116 2.29 -13.95 0.29
CA ASP A 116 1.27 -13.11 -0.35
C ASP A 116 -0.10 -13.79 -0.31
N GLN A 117 -0.15 -15.08 -0.63
CA GLN A 117 -1.37 -15.88 -0.57
C GLN A 117 -1.95 -15.91 0.85
N TRP A 118 -1.10 -16.16 1.85
CA TRP A 118 -1.51 -16.14 3.25
C TRP A 118 -2.09 -14.78 3.66
N ILE A 119 -1.47 -13.66 3.24
CA ILE A 119 -2.00 -12.31 3.52
C ILE A 119 -3.38 -12.13 2.87
N CYS A 120 -3.56 -12.56 1.63
CA CYS A 120 -4.85 -12.51 0.93
C CYS A 120 -5.91 -13.32 1.66
N GLU A 121 -5.58 -14.52 2.13
CA GLU A 121 -6.48 -15.39 2.91
C GLU A 121 -6.90 -14.79 4.25
N GLN A 122 -6.04 -13.95 4.87
CA GLN A 122 -6.41 -13.26 6.11
C GLN A 122 -7.30 -12.04 5.85
N VAL A 123 -7.05 -11.30 4.76
CA VAL A 123 -7.74 -10.04 4.43
C VAL A 123 -9.05 -10.30 3.69
N GLY A 124 -9.07 -11.24 2.77
CA GLY A 124 -10.20 -11.53 1.87
C GLY A 124 -11.53 -11.73 2.60
N PRO A 125 -11.62 -12.63 3.60
CA PRO A 125 -12.86 -12.85 4.34
C PRO A 125 -13.40 -11.60 5.03
N ALA A 126 -12.53 -10.74 5.56
CA ALA A 126 -12.94 -9.49 6.21
C ALA A 126 -13.52 -8.48 5.20
N LEU A 127 -12.92 -8.39 4.00
CA LEU A 127 -13.44 -7.55 2.90
C LEU A 127 -14.80 -8.05 2.43
N LYS A 128 -14.92 -9.35 2.22
CA LYS A 128 -16.19 -9.99 1.81
C LYS A 128 -17.30 -9.78 2.83
N GLN A 129 -17.00 -9.94 4.13
CA GLN A 129 -17.96 -9.69 5.21
C GLN A 129 -18.47 -8.24 5.22
N GLN A 130 -17.64 -7.29 4.79
CA GLN A 130 -18.00 -5.88 4.67
C GLN A 130 -18.70 -5.53 3.33
N GLY A 131 -18.95 -6.52 2.47
CA GLY A 131 -19.59 -6.32 1.16
C GLY A 131 -18.70 -5.65 0.13
N ILE A 132 -17.37 -5.70 0.33
CA ILE A 132 -16.39 -5.13 -0.61
C ILE A 132 -16.09 -6.15 -1.69
N LEU A 133 -16.68 -5.97 -2.86
CA LEU A 133 -16.53 -6.88 -4.00
C LEU A 133 -15.19 -6.72 -4.74
N PHE A 134 -14.56 -5.55 -4.66
CA PHE A 134 -13.29 -5.29 -5.35
C PHE A 134 -12.33 -4.50 -4.48
N ALA A 135 -11.15 -5.01 -4.28
CA ALA A 135 -10.09 -4.37 -3.52
C ALA A 135 -8.73 -4.57 -4.17
N GLY A 136 -7.80 -3.65 -3.88
CA GLY A 136 -6.37 -3.82 -4.15
C GLY A 136 -5.61 -3.75 -2.85
N ILE A 137 -4.79 -4.75 -2.54
CA ILE A 137 -3.90 -4.70 -1.39
C ILE A 137 -2.47 -4.52 -1.83
N ASP A 138 -1.70 -3.81 -1.03
CA ASP A 138 -0.29 -3.52 -1.31
C ASP A 138 0.59 -4.27 -0.29
N ILE A 139 1.58 -5.01 -0.81
CA ILE A 139 2.48 -5.85 -0.02
C ILE A 139 3.93 -5.47 -0.33
N ILE A 140 4.69 -5.11 0.70
CA ILE A 140 6.14 -4.88 0.61
C ILE A 140 6.84 -5.94 1.44
N GLY A 141 7.73 -6.73 0.81
CA GLY A 141 8.31 -7.89 1.48
C GLY A 141 7.22 -8.85 1.96
N ASP A 142 7.16 -9.07 3.28
CA ASP A 142 6.21 -9.97 3.95
C ASP A 142 5.05 -9.24 4.64
N TYR A 143 4.87 -7.93 4.36
CA TYR A 143 3.97 -7.06 5.11
C TYR A 143 2.91 -6.43 4.23
N LEU A 144 1.64 -6.54 4.67
CA LEU A 144 0.54 -5.74 4.17
C LEU A 144 0.77 -4.27 4.56
N THR A 145 0.77 -3.36 3.59
CA THR A 145 1.03 -1.94 3.82
C THR A 145 -0.16 -1.05 3.55
N GLU A 146 -1.11 -1.50 2.71
CA GLU A 146 -2.28 -0.71 2.32
C GLU A 146 -3.42 -1.60 1.82
N ILE A 147 -4.66 -1.15 2.03
CA ILE A 147 -5.88 -1.74 1.45
C ILE A 147 -6.62 -0.63 0.72
N ASN A 148 -6.83 -0.79 -0.58
CA ASN A 148 -7.49 0.16 -1.46
C ASN A 148 -8.85 -0.39 -1.89
N ILE A 149 -9.94 0.28 -1.52
CA ILE A 149 -11.32 -0.15 -1.79
C ILE A 149 -12.07 0.78 -2.75
N THR A 150 -11.42 1.86 -3.20
CA THR A 150 -12.00 2.80 -4.15
C THR A 150 -11.21 2.78 -5.44
N SER A 151 -11.75 2.12 -6.46
CA SER A 151 -11.16 2.04 -7.81
C SER A 151 -9.67 1.68 -7.83
N PRO A 152 -9.24 0.56 -7.21
CA PRO A 152 -7.85 0.16 -7.26
C PRO A 152 -7.40 -0.04 -8.72
N THR A 153 -6.18 0.41 -9.00
CA THR A 153 -5.55 0.30 -10.34
C THR A 153 -4.86 -1.04 -10.54
N CYS A 154 -4.29 -1.25 -11.72
CA CYS A 154 -3.48 -2.39 -12.17
C CYS A 154 -4.24 -3.54 -12.85
N ILE A 155 -5.55 -3.42 -13.08
CA ILE A 155 -6.30 -4.40 -13.90
C ILE A 155 -5.70 -4.50 -15.30
N ARG A 156 -5.54 -3.37 -16.00
CA ARG A 156 -5.09 -3.34 -17.40
C ARG A 156 -3.68 -3.90 -17.59
N GLU A 157 -2.79 -3.58 -16.66
CA GLU A 157 -1.43 -4.06 -16.67
C GLU A 157 -1.38 -5.59 -16.47
N LEU A 158 -2.13 -6.12 -15.51
CA LEU A 158 -2.18 -7.57 -15.24
C LEU A 158 -2.88 -8.33 -16.39
N ASP A 159 -4.00 -7.82 -16.91
CA ASP A 159 -4.68 -8.41 -18.06
C ASP A 159 -3.74 -8.48 -19.27
N GLN A 160 -2.97 -7.43 -19.53
CA GLN A 160 -2.03 -7.38 -20.65
C GLN A 160 -0.86 -8.35 -20.47
N ILE A 161 -0.29 -8.47 -19.25
CA ILE A 161 0.88 -9.31 -18.99
C ILE A 161 0.51 -10.79 -19.02
N TYR A 162 -0.64 -11.15 -18.42
CA TYR A 162 -1.00 -12.55 -18.18
C TYR A 162 -2.20 -13.04 -18.99
N SER A 163 -2.71 -12.23 -19.92
CA SER A 163 -3.91 -12.55 -20.73
C SER A 163 -5.11 -12.92 -19.86
N LEU A 164 -5.34 -12.16 -18.78
CA LEU A 164 -6.47 -12.30 -17.88
C LEU A 164 -7.67 -11.48 -18.38
N ASP A 165 -8.81 -11.64 -17.70
CA ASP A 165 -10.05 -10.86 -17.90
C ASP A 165 -10.60 -10.43 -16.53
N ILE A 166 -9.76 -9.72 -15.75
CA ILE A 166 -10.08 -9.32 -14.36
C ILE A 166 -11.34 -8.44 -14.32
N ALA A 167 -11.49 -7.55 -15.30
CA ALA A 167 -12.69 -6.72 -15.40
C ALA A 167 -13.95 -7.57 -15.65
N GLY A 168 -13.87 -8.57 -16.52
CA GLY A 168 -14.95 -9.52 -16.77
C GLY A 168 -15.28 -10.37 -15.55
N ASP A 169 -14.26 -10.84 -14.80
CA ASP A 169 -14.46 -11.58 -13.56
C ASP A 169 -15.21 -10.74 -12.52
N LEU A 170 -14.83 -9.47 -12.36
CA LEU A 170 -15.53 -8.54 -11.48
C LEU A 170 -16.99 -8.33 -11.92
N MET A 171 -17.24 -8.15 -13.21
CA MET A 171 -18.60 -7.98 -13.72
C MET A 171 -19.44 -9.25 -13.49
N ARG A 172 -18.88 -10.43 -13.73
CA ARG A 172 -19.54 -11.72 -13.44
C ARG A 172 -19.87 -11.88 -11.95
N CYS A 173 -18.96 -11.46 -11.07
CA CYS A 173 -19.18 -11.44 -9.63
C CYS A 173 -20.35 -10.51 -9.26
N ILE A 174 -20.39 -9.28 -9.78
CA ILE A 174 -21.48 -8.32 -9.54
C ILE A 174 -22.83 -8.89 -10.00
N GLU A 175 -22.88 -9.48 -11.19
CA GLU A 175 -24.11 -10.09 -11.73
C GLU A 175 -24.63 -11.25 -10.86
N GLN A 176 -23.72 -12.01 -10.23
CA GLN A 176 -24.11 -13.08 -9.30
C GLN A 176 -24.72 -12.53 -8.00
N HIS A 177 -24.26 -11.39 -7.51
CA HIS A 177 -24.77 -10.74 -6.30
C HIS A 177 -26.12 -10.01 -6.52
N LEU A 178 -26.51 -9.77 -7.78
CA LEU A 178 -27.79 -9.14 -8.12
C LEU A 178 -28.93 -10.13 -8.34
N LYS A 179 -28.66 -11.44 -8.33
CA LYS A 179 -29.64 -12.52 -8.47
C LYS A 179 -30.15 -12.98 -7.12
#